data_bfc12da717a96cae81d448b5ea7d75fa
#
_entry.id   bfc12da717a96cae81d448b5ea7d75fa
#
_cell.length_a   1.000
_cell.length_b   1.000
_cell.length_c   1.000
_cell.angle_alpha   90.00
_cell.angle_beta   90.00
_cell.angle_gamma   90.00
#
_symmetry.space_group_name_H-M   'P 1'
#
loop_
_entity.id
_entity.type
_entity.pdbx_description
1 polymer ?
#
loop_
_entity_poly.entity_id
_entity_poly.type
_entity_poly.pdbx_seq_one_letter_code
_entity_poly.pdbx_strand_id
1 'polypeptide(L)'
;MPSYFLVAVSTRENLQLCVQHGLAGFPRSGPGVWAYEDITVGDYISFLYGAKVHNLYKVAERRAYLDAAALPPWEPLVFASGRRYDFAYRLLLEPVVGLTESIARPEFSYVGENLLLRGGYGKTHIQADQVTFNQVSAMRGSPHPPLQSLALPRGDFEPQFERGRPTRPILQLTELIVQSVIRKHLLDPTNRAAFLSPFGIGEADSWEFLSEKALESGFVDIFGKEAHPTGRQRTLPVEVKLNRLTSKDVAQVAKYRRELGEFCVGGALIGEGASTKTVHEAERSGILPFSYELHGLTQPAPFAEIANAIRLVPLA
;
A
#
# COMPACT_ATOMS: atom_id res chain seq x y z
N MET A 1 -8.59 -1.56 11.74
CA MET A 1 -7.35 -2.10 12.35
C MET A 1 -6.16 -1.38 11.72
N PRO A 2 -5.07 -1.10 12.46
CA PRO A 2 -3.87 -0.51 11.89
C PRO A 2 -3.22 -1.49 10.90
N SER A 3 -2.63 -0.95 9.84
CA SER A 3 -1.85 -1.73 8.87
C SER A 3 -0.39 -1.82 9.31
N TYR A 4 0.33 -2.84 8.82
CA TYR A 4 1.76 -3.00 9.05
C TYR A 4 2.51 -3.00 7.72
N PHE A 5 3.56 -2.21 7.64
CA PHE A 5 4.36 -2.05 6.42
C PHE A 5 5.84 -2.30 6.66
N LEU A 6 6.50 -2.87 5.67
CA LEU A 6 7.95 -2.88 5.58
C LEU A 6 8.38 -1.80 4.60
N VAL A 7 9.14 -0.82 5.10
CA VAL A 7 9.67 0.31 4.32
C VAL A 7 11.09 -0.03 3.87
N ALA A 8 11.30 -0.11 2.56
CA ALA A 8 12.59 -0.44 1.98
C ALA A 8 13.57 0.72 2.12
N VAL A 9 14.79 0.41 2.55
CA VAL A 9 15.89 1.38 2.68
C VAL A 9 17.04 0.97 1.77
N SER A 10 17.57 1.91 1.00
CA SER A 10 18.53 1.63 -0.07
C SER A 10 19.98 1.46 0.42
N THR A 11 20.37 2.13 1.50
CA THR A 11 21.74 2.10 2.02
C THR A 11 21.78 1.88 3.53
N ARG A 12 22.93 1.40 4.03
CA ARG A 12 23.15 1.22 5.47
C ARG A 12 23.13 2.54 6.22
N GLU A 13 23.69 3.57 5.62
CA GLU A 13 23.74 4.92 6.17
C GLU A 13 22.33 5.49 6.35
N ASN A 14 21.47 5.34 5.34
CA ASN A 14 20.08 5.74 5.44
C ASN A 14 19.33 4.96 6.52
N LEU A 15 19.57 3.64 6.64
CA LEU A 15 18.98 2.85 7.72
C LEU A 15 19.41 3.37 9.10
N GLN A 16 20.70 3.70 9.27
CA GLN A 16 21.19 4.26 10.53
C GLN A 16 20.50 5.57 10.88
N LEU A 17 20.35 6.49 9.92
CA LEU A 17 19.64 7.76 10.13
C LEU A 17 18.16 7.53 10.46
N CYS A 18 17.50 6.62 9.76
CA CYS A 18 16.10 6.26 10.03
C CYS A 18 15.91 5.74 11.46
N VAL A 19 16.77 4.80 11.89
CA VAL A 19 16.71 4.19 13.22
C VAL A 19 17.09 5.22 14.31
N GLN A 20 18.14 6.01 14.08
CA GLN A 20 18.67 7.00 15.03
C GLN A 20 17.62 8.07 15.37
N HIS A 21 16.86 8.52 14.37
CA HIS A 21 15.92 9.63 14.51
C HIS A 21 14.45 9.19 14.57
N GLY A 22 14.14 7.89 14.41
CA GLY A 22 12.76 7.44 14.32
C GLY A 22 12.03 8.10 13.15
N LEU A 23 12.63 8.07 11.96
CA LEU A 23 12.15 8.82 10.81
C LEU A 23 12.22 7.99 9.54
N ALA A 24 11.11 7.92 8.79
CA ALA A 24 11.13 7.41 7.41
C ALA A 24 10.95 8.57 6.43
N GLY A 25 11.71 8.54 5.34
CA GLY A 25 11.67 9.57 4.30
C GLY A 25 11.42 8.99 2.92
N PHE A 26 10.54 9.63 2.17
CA PHE A 26 10.24 9.25 0.79
C PHE A 26 10.51 10.40 -0.18
N PRO A 27 11.06 10.10 -1.37
CA PRO A 27 11.38 11.14 -2.34
C PRO A 27 10.11 11.71 -2.98
N ARG A 28 10.24 12.89 -3.56
CA ARG A 28 9.19 13.53 -4.37
C ARG A 28 9.07 12.83 -5.73
N SER A 29 8.45 11.67 -5.70
CA SER A 29 8.21 10.80 -6.87
C SER A 29 6.86 10.11 -6.73
N GLY A 30 6.33 9.53 -7.81
CA GLY A 30 5.09 8.75 -7.77
C GLY A 30 5.12 7.66 -6.68
N PRO A 31 6.15 6.77 -6.64
CA PRO A 31 6.27 5.79 -5.56
C PRO A 31 6.44 6.40 -4.16
N GLY A 32 7.11 7.56 -4.05
CA GLY A 32 7.31 8.22 -2.75
C GLY A 32 6.02 8.81 -2.19
N VAL A 33 5.24 9.51 -3.00
CA VAL A 33 3.93 10.03 -2.56
C VAL A 33 2.95 8.89 -2.31
N TRP A 34 3.01 7.83 -3.12
CA TRP A 34 2.20 6.63 -2.89
C TRP A 34 2.48 6.02 -1.52
N ALA A 35 3.75 5.80 -1.15
CA ALA A 35 4.10 5.27 0.17
C ALA A 35 3.64 6.20 1.31
N TYR A 36 3.76 7.51 1.12
CA TYR A 36 3.33 8.50 2.09
C TYR A 36 1.81 8.49 2.29
N GLU A 37 1.01 8.35 1.23
CA GLU A 37 -0.44 8.31 1.33
C GLU A 37 -0.97 6.95 1.78
N ASP A 38 -0.29 5.87 1.43
CA ASP A 38 -0.67 4.51 1.80
C ASP A 38 -0.45 4.22 3.30
N ILE A 39 0.57 4.82 3.91
CA ILE A 39 0.92 4.68 5.33
C ILE A 39 0.37 5.88 6.11
N THR A 40 -0.52 5.64 7.07
CA THR A 40 -1.20 6.68 7.84
C THR A 40 -0.79 6.70 9.30
N VAL A 41 -1.11 7.79 10.00
CA VAL A 41 -0.90 7.89 11.46
C VAL A 41 -1.64 6.75 12.16
N GLY A 42 -0.96 6.09 13.08
CA GLY A 42 -1.45 4.91 13.80
C GLY A 42 -1.09 3.57 13.17
N ASP A 43 -0.67 3.54 11.90
CA ASP A 43 -0.10 2.35 11.26
C ASP A 43 1.27 2.00 11.85
N TYR A 44 1.73 0.78 11.60
CA TYR A 44 3.03 0.30 12.05
C TYR A 44 3.98 0.12 10.86
N ILE A 45 5.26 0.38 11.11
CA ILE A 45 6.30 0.10 10.12
C ILE A 45 7.52 -0.57 10.73
N SER A 46 8.23 -1.34 9.90
CA SER A 46 9.61 -1.75 10.13
C SER A 46 10.45 -1.37 8.91
N PHE A 47 11.74 -1.14 9.10
CA PHE A 47 12.66 -0.92 7.99
C PHE A 47 13.13 -2.26 7.41
N LEU A 48 13.14 -2.34 6.08
CA LEU A 48 13.66 -3.48 5.34
C LEU A 48 14.98 -3.08 4.67
N TYR A 49 16.08 -3.72 5.09
CA TYR A 49 17.38 -3.55 4.47
C TYR A 49 18.06 -4.89 4.22
N GLY A 50 18.42 -5.16 2.99
CA GLY A 50 18.82 -6.50 2.59
C GLY A 50 17.67 -7.50 2.84
N ALA A 51 17.97 -8.67 3.39
CA ALA A 51 16.96 -9.66 3.78
C ALA A 51 16.58 -9.57 5.27
N LYS A 52 16.72 -8.40 5.89
CA LYS A 52 16.50 -8.19 7.33
C LYS A 52 15.48 -7.10 7.58
N VAL A 53 14.64 -7.35 8.58
CA VAL A 53 13.67 -6.40 9.11
C VAL A 53 14.25 -5.77 10.37
N HIS A 54 14.17 -4.44 10.48
CA HIS A 54 14.75 -3.67 11.57
C HIS A 54 13.68 -2.90 12.31
N ASN A 55 13.59 -3.12 13.60
CA ASN A 55 12.73 -2.45 14.57
C ASN A 55 11.24 -2.47 14.19
N LEU A 56 10.39 -2.26 15.16
CA LEU A 56 8.97 -2.00 14.97
C LEU A 56 8.66 -0.61 15.51
N TYR A 57 8.01 0.20 14.69
CA TYR A 57 7.60 1.56 15.02
C TYR A 57 6.12 1.75 14.77
N LYS A 58 5.52 2.68 15.51
CA LYS A 58 4.21 3.23 15.23
C LYS A 58 4.38 4.59 14.55
N VAL A 59 3.60 4.88 13.52
CA VAL A 59 3.57 6.18 12.86
C VAL A 59 2.83 7.17 13.76
N ALA A 60 3.56 8.14 14.31
CA ALA A 60 3.02 9.16 15.20
C ALA A 60 2.55 10.41 14.44
N GLU A 61 3.29 10.82 13.41
CA GLU A 61 3.01 12.02 12.65
C GLU A 61 3.46 11.86 11.20
N ARG A 62 2.82 12.60 10.29
CA ARG A 62 3.18 12.70 8.88
C ARG A 62 3.47 14.16 8.53
N ARG A 63 4.56 14.41 7.81
CA ARG A 63 4.91 15.75 7.32
C ARG A 63 5.29 15.70 5.85
N ALA A 64 4.78 16.62 5.07
CA ALA A 64 5.22 16.84 3.71
C ALA A 64 5.72 18.28 3.54
N TYR A 65 6.66 18.46 2.63
CA TYR A 65 7.33 19.74 2.40
C TYR A 65 7.36 20.10 0.91
N LEU A 66 7.16 21.37 0.60
CA LEU A 66 7.37 21.89 -0.75
C LEU A 66 8.85 21.92 -1.14
N ASP A 67 9.73 22.19 -0.18
CA ASP A 67 11.17 22.08 -0.34
C ASP A 67 11.78 21.39 0.88
N ALA A 68 12.39 20.24 0.66
CA ALA A 68 13.05 19.47 1.69
C ALA A 68 14.58 19.42 1.51
N ALA A 69 15.12 20.17 0.56
CA ALA A 69 16.51 20.06 0.16
C ALA A 69 17.52 20.40 1.26
N ALA A 70 17.16 21.32 2.17
CA ALA A 70 18.00 21.70 3.31
C ALA A 70 17.56 21.05 4.61
N LEU A 71 16.56 20.15 4.59
CA LEU A 71 16.04 19.56 5.81
C LEU A 71 16.83 18.30 6.23
N PRO A 72 17.36 18.27 7.47
CA PRO A 72 18.04 17.08 7.97
C PRO A 72 17.07 15.88 8.09
N PRO A 73 17.55 14.63 8.21
CA PRO A 73 18.94 14.22 8.32
C PRO A 73 19.61 13.90 6.98
N TRP A 74 18.83 13.87 5.87
CA TRP A 74 19.34 13.45 4.58
C TRP A 74 19.72 14.63 3.71
N GLU A 75 20.90 14.52 3.09
CA GLU A 75 21.25 15.38 1.99
C GLU A 75 20.51 14.94 0.70
N PRO A 76 20.21 15.88 -0.21
CA PRO A 76 19.64 15.55 -1.49
C PRO A 76 20.53 14.61 -2.30
N LEU A 77 19.93 13.55 -2.86
CA LEU A 77 20.63 12.66 -3.77
C LEU A 77 20.68 13.28 -5.16
N VAL A 78 21.88 13.50 -5.70
CA VAL A 78 22.08 14.01 -7.05
C VAL A 78 22.58 12.87 -7.94
N PHE A 79 21.81 12.52 -8.97
CA PHE A 79 22.17 11.49 -9.94
C PHE A 79 23.08 12.05 -11.05
N ALA A 80 23.83 11.19 -11.72
CA ALA A 80 24.67 11.58 -12.85
C ALA A 80 23.88 12.27 -13.98
N SER A 81 22.57 12.02 -14.07
CA SER A 81 21.64 12.71 -15.00
C SER A 81 21.30 14.15 -14.59
N GLY A 82 21.82 14.65 -13.47
CA GLY A 82 21.45 15.93 -12.85
C GLY A 82 20.09 15.88 -12.11
N ARG A 83 19.40 14.76 -12.12
CA ARG A 83 18.14 14.59 -11.37
C ARG A 83 18.43 14.60 -9.87
N ARG A 84 17.71 15.45 -9.14
CA ARG A 84 17.81 15.58 -7.70
C ARG A 84 16.60 14.96 -7.02
N TYR A 85 16.85 14.19 -5.95
CA TYR A 85 15.84 13.70 -5.04
C TYR A 85 16.05 14.28 -3.65
N ASP A 86 15.04 14.90 -3.12
CA ASP A 86 14.88 15.30 -1.72
C ASP A 86 13.82 14.42 -1.05
N PHE A 87 13.96 14.16 0.24
CA PHE A 87 13.01 13.36 1.00
C PHE A 87 11.90 14.27 1.54
N ALA A 88 10.98 14.65 0.63
CA ALA A 88 9.92 15.62 0.91
C ALA A 88 8.79 15.06 1.77
N TYR A 89 8.55 13.75 1.73
CA TYR A 89 7.49 13.07 2.47
C TYR A 89 8.10 12.31 3.63
N ARG A 90 7.63 12.57 4.87
CA ARG A 90 8.22 12.03 6.09
C ARG A 90 7.20 11.45 7.03
N LEU A 91 7.56 10.32 7.66
CA LEU A 91 6.83 9.72 8.77
C LEU A 91 7.69 9.86 10.03
N LEU A 92 7.14 10.46 11.09
CA LEU A 92 7.74 10.53 12.40
C LEU A 92 7.23 9.32 13.20
N LEU A 93 8.16 8.63 13.87
CA LEU A 93 7.96 7.28 14.35
C LEU A 93 8.20 7.21 15.87
N GLU A 94 7.32 6.47 16.54
CA GLU A 94 7.50 6.05 17.94
C GLU A 94 8.02 4.63 17.99
N PRO A 95 9.11 4.34 18.70
CA PRO A 95 9.66 2.99 18.83
C PRO A 95 8.70 2.07 19.61
N VAL A 96 8.51 0.85 19.12
CA VAL A 96 7.74 -0.20 19.81
C VAL A 96 8.67 -1.33 20.24
N VAL A 97 9.42 -1.92 19.31
CA VAL A 97 10.36 -3.02 19.57
C VAL A 97 11.62 -2.84 18.75
N GLY A 98 12.78 -3.03 19.39
CA GLY A 98 14.07 -3.13 18.72
C GLY A 98 14.32 -4.57 18.26
N LEU A 99 14.43 -4.81 16.96
CA LEU A 99 14.71 -6.12 16.39
C LEU A 99 15.56 -6.03 15.13
N THR A 100 16.27 -7.11 14.83
CA THR A 100 16.95 -7.33 13.55
C THR A 100 16.75 -8.79 13.18
N GLU A 101 15.93 -9.04 12.18
CA GLU A 101 15.49 -10.37 11.81
C GLU A 101 15.68 -10.65 10.32
N SER A 102 15.88 -11.93 9.99
CA SER A 102 15.83 -12.36 8.59
C SER A 102 14.39 -12.43 8.10
N ILE A 103 14.15 -11.95 6.89
CA ILE A 103 12.83 -12.05 6.24
C ILE A 103 12.38 -13.50 5.98
N ALA A 104 13.33 -14.44 5.99
CA ALA A 104 13.05 -15.86 5.78
C ALA A 104 12.43 -16.57 7.01
N ARG A 105 12.30 -15.91 8.14
CA ARG A 105 11.61 -16.46 9.31
C ARG A 105 10.11 -16.65 9.03
N PRO A 106 9.48 -17.67 9.66
CA PRO A 106 8.05 -17.95 9.46
C PRO A 106 7.14 -16.75 9.73
N GLU A 107 7.52 -15.87 10.65
CA GLU A 107 6.78 -14.64 10.98
C GLU A 107 6.70 -13.66 9.81
N PHE A 108 7.63 -13.73 8.88
CA PHE A 108 7.69 -12.89 7.70
C PHE A 108 7.36 -13.63 6.40
N SER A 109 6.78 -14.83 6.48
CA SER A 109 6.58 -15.71 5.32
C SER A 109 5.79 -15.03 4.19
N TYR A 110 4.70 -14.32 4.50
CA TYR A 110 3.92 -13.58 3.52
C TYR A 110 4.76 -12.52 2.78
N VAL A 111 5.56 -11.76 3.53
CA VAL A 111 6.43 -10.72 2.96
C VAL A 111 7.59 -11.36 2.19
N GLY A 112 8.18 -12.42 2.74
CA GLY A 112 9.29 -13.16 2.10
C GLY A 112 8.88 -13.73 0.75
N GLU A 113 7.73 -14.40 0.68
CA GLU A 113 7.16 -14.90 -0.57
C GLU A 113 6.93 -13.78 -1.58
N ASN A 114 6.30 -12.68 -1.14
CA ASN A 114 6.04 -11.53 -1.99
C ASN A 114 7.32 -10.91 -2.56
N LEU A 115 8.41 -10.86 -1.77
CA LEU A 115 9.71 -10.36 -2.22
C LEU A 115 10.39 -11.32 -3.21
N LEU A 116 10.35 -12.62 -2.95
CA LEU A 116 10.95 -13.64 -3.81
C LEU A 116 10.33 -13.63 -5.22
N LEU A 117 9.00 -13.58 -5.30
CA LEU A 117 8.29 -13.55 -6.57
C LEU A 117 8.48 -12.23 -7.35
N ARG A 118 8.85 -11.14 -6.67
CA ARG A 118 9.18 -9.88 -7.33
C ARG A 118 10.56 -9.84 -7.98
N GLY A 119 11.43 -10.80 -7.71
CA GLY A 119 12.77 -10.85 -8.30
C GLY A 119 13.67 -9.66 -7.95
N GLY A 120 13.37 -8.92 -6.87
CA GLY A 120 14.21 -7.81 -6.40
C GLY A 120 13.47 -6.56 -5.93
N TYR A 121 14.24 -5.56 -5.55
CA TYR A 121 13.85 -4.37 -4.80
C TYR A 121 13.29 -3.25 -5.68
N GLY A 122 12.12 -3.38 -6.21
CA GLY A 122 11.48 -2.29 -6.95
C GLY A 122 10.50 -1.42 -6.13
N LYS A 123 10.28 -1.74 -4.85
CA LYS A 123 9.21 -1.14 -4.06
C LYS A 123 9.72 -0.27 -2.92
N THR A 124 9.01 0.84 -2.70
CA THR A 124 9.25 1.75 -1.59
C THR A 124 8.79 1.15 -0.27
N HIS A 125 7.67 0.42 -0.30
CA HIS A 125 7.08 -0.26 0.86
C HIS A 125 6.30 -1.50 0.43
N ILE A 126 6.08 -2.40 1.38
CA ILE A 126 5.31 -3.64 1.22
C ILE A 126 4.40 -3.76 2.44
N GLN A 127 3.11 -3.93 2.23
CA GLN A 127 2.20 -4.22 3.33
C GLN A 127 2.35 -5.68 3.76
N ALA A 128 2.52 -5.90 5.06
CA ALA A 128 2.48 -7.22 5.66
C ALA A 128 1.05 -7.54 6.13
N ASP A 129 0.74 -8.82 6.25
CA ASP A 129 -0.55 -9.28 6.71
C ASP A 129 -0.69 -9.20 8.24
N GLN A 130 -1.93 -9.34 8.74
CA GLN A 130 -2.24 -9.25 10.16
C GLN A 130 -1.56 -10.35 10.98
N VAL A 131 -1.38 -11.54 10.40
CA VAL A 131 -0.64 -12.64 11.06
C VAL A 131 0.81 -12.23 11.30
N THR A 132 1.49 -11.71 10.28
CA THR A 132 2.84 -11.17 10.40
C THR A 132 2.93 -10.08 11.47
N PHE A 133 1.99 -9.12 11.46
CA PHE A 133 1.98 -8.04 12.45
C PHE A 133 1.84 -8.57 13.89
N ASN A 134 0.89 -9.47 14.13
CA ASN A 134 0.67 -10.05 15.45
C ASN A 134 1.90 -10.82 15.96
N GLN A 135 2.54 -11.58 15.08
CA GLN A 135 3.74 -12.33 15.43
C GLN A 135 4.92 -11.40 15.74
N VAL A 136 5.15 -10.38 14.89
CA VAL A 136 6.25 -9.42 15.09
C VAL A 136 6.03 -8.58 16.33
N SER A 137 4.82 -8.12 16.61
CA SER A 137 4.52 -7.34 17.81
C SER A 137 4.69 -8.13 19.11
N ALA A 138 4.56 -9.46 19.06
CA ALA A 138 4.77 -10.37 20.18
C ALA A 138 6.24 -10.83 20.35
N MET A 139 7.12 -10.50 19.40
CA MET A 139 8.54 -10.90 19.47
C MET A 139 9.23 -10.20 20.64
N ARG A 140 10.04 -10.96 21.37
CA ARG A 140 10.94 -10.41 22.39
C ARG A 140 12.15 -9.82 21.67
N GLY A 141 12.14 -8.49 21.49
CA GLY A 141 13.25 -7.73 20.98
C GLY A 141 14.08 -7.06 22.07
N SER A 142 15.18 -6.45 21.68
CA SER A 142 15.94 -5.56 22.56
C SER A 142 15.19 -4.24 22.73
N PRO A 143 15.37 -3.53 23.87
CA PRO A 143 14.90 -2.16 23.99
C PRO A 143 15.45 -1.31 22.85
N HIS A 144 14.62 -0.47 22.27
CA HIS A 144 15.06 0.47 21.24
C HIS A 144 16.00 1.51 21.88
N PRO A 145 17.16 1.84 21.28
CA PRO A 145 17.99 2.96 21.74
C PRO A 145 17.16 4.25 21.78
N PRO A 146 17.45 5.17 22.71
CA PRO A 146 16.79 6.48 22.73
C PRO A 146 16.92 7.17 21.38
N LEU A 147 15.82 7.73 20.87
CA LEU A 147 15.84 8.49 19.63
C LEU A 147 16.62 9.80 19.83
N GLN A 148 17.43 10.15 18.87
CA GLN A 148 18.08 11.46 18.83
C GLN A 148 17.09 12.49 18.27
N SER A 149 16.86 13.55 19.02
CA SER A 149 15.99 14.64 18.60
C SER A 149 16.50 15.29 17.31
N LEU A 150 15.57 15.54 16.40
CA LEU A 150 15.83 16.23 15.16
C LEU A 150 14.86 17.42 15.02
N ALA A 151 15.42 18.63 14.89
CA ALA A 151 14.60 19.82 14.69
C ALA A 151 14.06 19.84 13.24
N LEU A 152 12.82 19.46 13.09
CA LEU A 152 12.10 19.54 11.81
C LEU A 152 10.98 20.58 11.91
N PRO A 153 10.85 21.48 10.92
CA PRO A 153 9.72 22.38 10.87
C PRO A 153 8.40 21.61 10.74
N ARG A 154 7.27 22.28 10.95
CA ARG A 154 5.97 21.72 10.59
C ARG A 154 5.92 21.51 9.07
N GLY A 155 5.16 20.51 8.64
CA GLY A 155 4.87 20.32 7.22
C GLY A 155 4.18 21.56 6.65
N ASP A 156 4.60 21.98 5.46
CA ASP A 156 4.08 23.15 4.74
C ASP A 156 3.37 22.77 3.43
N PHE A 157 3.17 21.47 3.22
CA PHE A 157 2.56 20.92 2.03
C PHE A 157 1.59 19.79 2.36
N GLU A 158 0.45 19.78 1.67
CA GLU A 158 -0.48 18.65 1.63
C GLU A 158 -0.63 18.21 0.18
N PRO A 159 -0.27 16.93 -0.15
CA PRO A 159 -0.40 16.42 -1.50
C PRO A 159 -1.84 16.50 -1.99
N GLN A 160 -2.06 17.15 -3.12
CA GLN A 160 -3.35 17.24 -3.79
C GLN A 160 -3.25 16.56 -5.16
N PHE A 161 -4.31 15.87 -5.54
CA PHE A 161 -4.35 15.05 -6.74
C PHE A 161 -5.42 15.52 -7.70
N GLU A 162 -5.07 15.50 -8.98
CA GLU A 162 -5.97 15.83 -10.08
C GLU A 162 -5.76 14.83 -11.23
N ARG A 163 -6.83 14.56 -11.98
CA ARG A 163 -6.75 13.77 -13.22
C ARG A 163 -6.06 14.59 -14.32
N GLY A 164 -5.47 13.84 -15.26
CA GLY A 164 -4.81 14.45 -16.41
C GLY A 164 -3.34 14.80 -16.15
N ARG A 165 -2.93 16.00 -16.55
CA ARG A 165 -1.54 16.47 -16.44
C ARG A 165 -1.50 17.77 -15.63
N PRO A 166 -1.62 17.69 -14.31
CA PRO A 166 -1.59 18.87 -13.46
C PRO A 166 -0.23 19.56 -13.49
N THR A 167 -0.24 20.86 -13.18
CA THR A 167 0.97 21.64 -12.95
C THR A 167 1.37 21.58 -11.47
N ARG A 168 2.67 21.54 -11.18
CA ARG A 168 3.17 21.57 -9.79
C ARG A 168 2.62 22.78 -9.04
N PRO A 169 2.29 22.65 -7.73
CA PRO A 169 2.59 21.51 -6.84
C PRO A 169 1.55 20.39 -6.87
N ILE A 170 0.49 20.49 -7.67
CA ILE A 170 -0.56 19.47 -7.79
C ILE A 170 0.03 18.20 -8.42
N LEU A 171 -0.39 17.05 -7.92
CA LEU A 171 0.08 15.76 -8.34
C LEU A 171 -0.93 15.05 -9.25
N GLN A 172 -0.44 14.26 -10.16
CA GLN A 172 -1.32 13.44 -11.00
C GLN A 172 -1.98 12.34 -10.17
N LEU A 173 -3.30 12.21 -10.29
CA LEU A 173 -4.03 11.05 -9.78
C LEU A 173 -3.65 9.82 -10.63
N THR A 174 -2.84 8.94 -10.07
CA THR A 174 -2.34 7.73 -10.73
C THR A 174 -3.11 6.49 -10.28
N GLU A 175 -2.96 5.40 -11.02
CA GLU A 175 -3.54 4.09 -10.66
C GLU A 175 -3.10 3.64 -9.25
N LEU A 176 -1.83 3.84 -8.89
CA LEU A 176 -1.32 3.54 -7.53
C LEU A 176 -2.05 4.31 -6.42
N ILE A 177 -2.39 5.58 -6.66
CA ILE A 177 -3.15 6.38 -5.68
C ILE A 177 -4.59 5.86 -5.58
N VAL A 178 -5.23 5.55 -6.71
CA VAL A 178 -6.60 4.99 -6.71
C VAL A 178 -6.63 3.62 -6.03
N GLN A 179 -5.63 2.76 -6.23
CA GLN A 179 -5.47 1.50 -5.50
C GLN A 179 -5.45 1.71 -3.98
N SER A 180 -4.63 2.66 -3.50
CA SER A 180 -4.56 2.99 -2.07
C SER A 180 -5.86 3.57 -1.54
N VAL A 181 -6.55 4.43 -2.31
CA VAL A 181 -7.86 4.96 -1.97
C VAL A 181 -8.88 3.84 -1.79
N ILE A 182 -8.97 2.92 -2.77
CA ILE A 182 -9.88 1.78 -2.71
C ILE A 182 -9.53 0.87 -1.52
N ARG A 183 -8.26 0.56 -1.32
CA ARG A 183 -7.82 -0.23 -0.18
C ARG A 183 -8.21 0.41 1.15
N LYS A 184 -8.00 1.73 1.31
CA LYS A 184 -8.43 2.47 2.51
C LYS A 184 -9.96 2.46 2.67
N HIS A 185 -10.72 2.60 1.59
CA HIS A 185 -12.18 2.47 1.60
C HIS A 185 -12.64 1.09 2.13
N LEU A 186 -11.94 0.02 1.77
CA LEU A 186 -12.21 -1.34 2.23
C LEU A 186 -11.74 -1.64 3.67
N LEU A 187 -10.99 -0.72 4.33
CA LEU A 187 -10.72 -0.84 5.77
C LEU A 187 -11.95 -0.56 6.63
N ASP A 188 -12.90 0.24 6.13
CA ASP A 188 -14.19 0.43 6.79
C ASP A 188 -15.00 -0.87 6.74
N PRO A 189 -15.52 -1.38 7.89
CA PRO A 189 -16.25 -2.65 7.94
C PRO A 189 -17.51 -2.65 7.07
N THR A 190 -18.24 -1.54 6.99
CA THR A 190 -19.48 -1.43 6.20
C THR A 190 -19.18 -1.50 4.70
N ASN A 191 -18.19 -0.76 4.24
CA ASN A 191 -17.77 -0.76 2.84
C ASN A 191 -17.20 -2.12 2.44
N ARG A 192 -16.42 -2.75 3.32
CA ARG A 192 -15.87 -4.08 3.13
C ARG A 192 -16.97 -5.14 3.02
N ALA A 193 -17.98 -5.08 3.89
CA ALA A 193 -19.12 -6.00 3.84
C ALA A 193 -19.93 -5.83 2.54
N ALA A 194 -20.19 -4.58 2.13
CA ALA A 194 -20.86 -4.29 0.87
C ALA A 194 -20.09 -4.81 -0.35
N PHE A 195 -18.75 -4.65 -0.34
CA PHE A 195 -17.88 -5.14 -1.41
C PHE A 195 -17.81 -6.68 -1.47
N LEU A 196 -17.81 -7.37 -0.32
CA LEU A 196 -17.68 -8.82 -0.24
C LEU A 196 -19.02 -9.57 -0.45
N SER A 197 -20.15 -8.90 -0.21
CA SER A 197 -21.49 -9.49 -0.33
C SER A 197 -21.77 -10.16 -1.69
N PRO A 198 -21.44 -9.56 -2.85
CA PRO A 198 -21.65 -10.18 -4.15
C PRO A 198 -20.86 -11.47 -4.39
N PHE A 199 -19.79 -11.71 -3.62
CA PHE A 199 -19.00 -12.95 -3.63
C PHE A 199 -19.57 -14.05 -2.70
N GLY A 200 -20.70 -13.79 -2.04
CA GLY A 200 -21.30 -14.71 -1.07
C GLY A 200 -20.51 -14.80 0.25
N ILE A 201 -19.71 -13.81 0.56
CA ILE A 201 -18.88 -13.77 1.78
C ILE A 201 -19.61 -12.98 2.86
N GLY A 202 -20.09 -13.67 3.90
CA GLY A 202 -20.82 -13.06 5.03
C GLY A 202 -19.91 -12.55 6.15
N GLU A 203 -18.73 -13.17 6.32
CA GLU A 203 -17.82 -12.85 7.43
C GLU A 203 -16.79 -11.78 7.02
N ALA A 204 -17.28 -10.58 6.68
CA ALA A 204 -16.42 -9.50 6.19
C ALA A 204 -15.33 -9.09 7.19
N ASP A 205 -15.58 -9.19 8.50
CA ASP A 205 -14.61 -8.83 9.55
C ASP A 205 -13.41 -9.78 9.64
N SER A 206 -13.55 -10.99 9.09
CA SER A 206 -12.44 -11.94 9.00
C SER A 206 -11.50 -11.68 7.81
N TRP A 207 -11.82 -10.71 6.93
CA TRP A 207 -11.04 -10.39 5.74
C TRP A 207 -10.16 -9.16 5.92
N GLU A 208 -8.97 -9.22 5.35
CA GLU A 208 -8.07 -8.09 5.16
C GLU A 208 -7.78 -7.86 3.67
N PHE A 209 -7.53 -6.59 3.32
CA PHE A 209 -7.17 -6.16 1.98
C PHE A 209 -5.78 -5.54 2.02
N LEU A 210 -4.83 -6.18 1.35
CA LEU A 210 -3.41 -5.84 1.36
C LEU A 210 -3.02 -5.19 0.03
N SER A 211 -2.05 -4.26 0.08
CA SER A 211 -1.48 -3.68 -1.12
C SER A 211 -0.63 -4.73 -1.84
N GLU A 212 -0.67 -4.70 -3.15
CA GLU A 212 0.10 -5.49 -4.11
C GLU A 212 0.69 -6.83 -3.66
N LYS A 213 0.12 -7.92 -4.13
CA LYS A 213 0.66 -9.28 -4.01
C LYS A 213 1.38 -9.67 -5.31
N ALA A 214 2.64 -10.09 -5.21
CA ALA A 214 3.35 -10.72 -6.31
C ALA A 214 2.86 -12.16 -6.49
N LEU A 215 2.61 -12.53 -7.73
CA LEU A 215 2.34 -13.88 -8.22
C LEU A 215 3.36 -14.18 -9.33
N GLU A 216 3.52 -15.45 -9.71
CA GLU A 216 4.37 -15.82 -10.86
C GLU A 216 3.89 -15.16 -12.15
N SER A 217 2.57 -14.98 -12.27
CA SER A 217 1.92 -14.42 -13.44
C SER A 217 1.86 -12.90 -13.49
N GLY A 218 2.26 -12.18 -12.43
CA GLY A 218 2.22 -10.72 -12.34
C GLY A 218 1.97 -10.19 -10.94
N PHE A 219 1.45 -8.97 -10.86
CA PHE A 219 1.17 -8.29 -9.58
C PHE A 219 -0.31 -8.01 -9.47
N VAL A 220 -0.93 -8.51 -8.40
CA VAL A 220 -2.29 -8.17 -8.01
C VAL A 220 -2.27 -6.83 -7.28
N ASP A 221 -3.09 -5.88 -7.69
CA ASP A 221 -3.10 -4.51 -7.13
C ASP A 221 -3.54 -4.46 -5.67
N ILE A 222 -4.65 -5.16 -5.34
CA ILE A 222 -5.14 -5.31 -3.98
C ILE A 222 -5.44 -6.79 -3.75
N PHE A 223 -4.89 -7.35 -2.70
CA PHE A 223 -5.03 -8.76 -2.37
C PHE A 223 -5.92 -8.95 -1.14
N GLY A 224 -7.15 -9.43 -1.40
CA GLY A 224 -8.06 -9.83 -0.34
C GLY A 224 -7.74 -11.23 0.15
N LYS A 225 -7.71 -11.43 1.47
CA LYS A 225 -7.55 -12.74 2.10
C LYS A 225 -8.16 -12.76 3.51
N GLU A 226 -8.35 -13.95 4.05
CA GLU A 226 -8.70 -14.10 5.47
C GLU A 226 -7.52 -13.66 6.36
N ALA A 227 -7.81 -12.80 7.33
CA ALA A 227 -6.80 -12.28 8.26
C ALA A 227 -6.25 -13.37 9.20
N HIS A 228 -7.12 -14.29 9.62
CA HIS A 228 -6.80 -15.39 10.53
C HIS A 228 -7.43 -16.70 10.02
N PRO A 229 -6.86 -17.35 9.01
CA PRO A 229 -7.46 -18.54 8.43
C PRO A 229 -7.41 -19.72 9.42
N THR A 230 -8.54 -20.41 9.54
CA THR A 230 -8.66 -21.68 10.27
C THR A 230 -8.65 -22.84 9.27
N GLY A 231 -7.51 -23.12 8.71
CA GLY A 231 -7.37 -24.11 7.64
C GLY A 231 -6.82 -23.50 6.37
N ARG A 232 -7.44 -23.81 5.21
CA ARG A 232 -7.00 -23.27 3.92
C ARG A 232 -7.51 -21.84 3.72
N GLN A 233 -6.61 -20.95 3.36
CA GLN A 233 -6.87 -19.52 3.26
C GLN A 233 -7.64 -19.17 1.99
N ARG A 234 -8.83 -18.60 2.13
CA ARG A 234 -9.58 -18.04 1.01
C ARG A 234 -8.94 -16.72 0.55
N THR A 235 -8.91 -16.51 -0.76
CA THR A 235 -8.28 -15.34 -1.39
C THR A 235 -9.16 -14.71 -2.45
N LEU A 236 -8.95 -13.41 -2.72
CA LEU A 236 -9.67 -12.61 -3.69
C LEU A 236 -8.72 -11.59 -4.36
N PRO A 237 -8.24 -11.83 -5.58
CA PRO A 237 -7.48 -10.84 -6.32
C PRO A 237 -8.39 -9.70 -6.80
N VAL A 238 -7.94 -8.47 -6.61
CA VAL A 238 -8.61 -7.25 -7.06
C VAL A 238 -7.64 -6.47 -7.94
N GLU A 239 -8.05 -6.21 -9.17
CA GLU A 239 -7.32 -5.38 -10.13
C GLU A 239 -8.00 -4.03 -10.25
N VAL A 240 -7.23 -2.96 -10.24
CA VAL A 240 -7.72 -1.58 -10.28
C VAL A 240 -7.22 -0.90 -11.55
N LYS A 241 -8.09 -0.22 -12.26
CA LYS A 241 -7.75 0.59 -13.43
C LYS A 241 -8.20 2.02 -13.24
N LEU A 242 -7.35 2.96 -13.67
CA LEU A 242 -7.70 4.39 -13.62
C LEU A 242 -8.84 4.72 -14.59
N ASN A 243 -8.94 3.99 -15.69
CA ASN A 243 -9.89 4.21 -16.78
C ASN A 243 -10.94 3.09 -16.86
N ARG A 244 -11.68 3.06 -18.01
CA ARG A 244 -12.64 1.99 -18.28
C ARG A 244 -11.98 0.63 -18.42
N LEU A 245 -12.64 -0.40 -17.88
CA LEU A 245 -12.22 -1.79 -17.93
C LEU A 245 -12.29 -2.36 -19.35
N THR A 246 -11.34 -3.25 -19.66
CA THR A 246 -11.21 -3.91 -20.97
C THR A 246 -11.13 -5.43 -20.84
N SER A 247 -11.31 -6.14 -21.96
CA SER A 247 -11.12 -7.60 -22.02
C SER A 247 -9.71 -8.07 -21.61
N LYS A 248 -8.69 -7.21 -21.76
CA LYS A 248 -7.32 -7.51 -21.28
C LYS A 248 -7.25 -7.58 -19.76
N ASP A 249 -7.97 -6.70 -19.08
CA ASP A 249 -8.01 -6.66 -17.61
C ASP A 249 -8.76 -7.89 -17.07
N VAL A 250 -9.83 -8.32 -17.75
CA VAL A 250 -10.52 -9.59 -17.45
C VAL A 250 -9.56 -10.77 -17.58
N ALA A 251 -8.80 -10.86 -18.67
CA ALA A 251 -7.84 -11.94 -18.90
C ALA A 251 -6.73 -11.96 -17.83
N GLN A 252 -6.29 -10.77 -17.36
CA GLN A 252 -5.30 -10.63 -16.29
C GLN A 252 -5.81 -11.22 -14.98
N VAL A 253 -7.00 -10.83 -14.52
CA VAL A 253 -7.57 -11.37 -13.27
C VAL A 253 -7.89 -12.85 -13.39
N ALA A 254 -8.38 -13.32 -14.55
CA ALA A 254 -8.60 -14.73 -14.79
C ALA A 254 -7.31 -15.57 -14.68
N LYS A 255 -6.16 -14.99 -15.04
CA LYS A 255 -4.85 -15.62 -14.87
C LYS A 255 -4.47 -15.71 -13.39
N TYR A 256 -4.66 -14.65 -12.61
CA TYR A 256 -4.43 -14.65 -11.17
C TYR A 256 -5.29 -15.69 -10.45
N ARG A 257 -6.59 -15.76 -10.80
CA ARG A 257 -7.50 -16.74 -10.21
C ARG A 257 -7.06 -18.18 -10.44
N ARG A 258 -6.58 -18.50 -11.64
CA ARG A 258 -6.07 -19.86 -11.96
C ARG A 258 -4.83 -20.20 -11.15
N GLU A 259 -3.93 -19.24 -10.95
CA GLU A 259 -2.72 -19.43 -10.16
C GLU A 259 -3.02 -19.60 -8.66
N LEU A 260 -3.98 -18.82 -8.13
CA LEU A 260 -4.43 -18.93 -6.74
C LEU A 260 -5.23 -20.21 -6.46
N GLY A 261 -5.78 -20.85 -7.50
CA GLY A 261 -6.40 -22.15 -7.42
C GLY A 261 -7.78 -22.19 -6.74
N GLU A 262 -8.12 -23.33 -6.13
CA GLU A 262 -9.45 -23.64 -5.59
C GLU A 262 -9.89 -22.76 -4.40
N PHE A 263 -8.93 -22.13 -3.72
CA PHE A 263 -9.21 -21.22 -2.59
C PHE A 263 -9.46 -19.78 -3.03
N CYS A 264 -9.34 -19.49 -4.32
CA CYS A 264 -9.72 -18.22 -4.89
C CYS A 264 -11.24 -18.14 -5.05
N VAL A 265 -11.90 -17.38 -4.18
CA VAL A 265 -13.37 -17.30 -4.12
C VAL A 265 -13.99 -16.51 -5.28
N GLY A 266 -13.18 -15.80 -6.05
CA GLY A 266 -13.59 -14.98 -7.19
C GLY A 266 -12.48 -14.08 -7.66
N GLY A 267 -12.80 -13.07 -8.45
CA GLY A 267 -11.91 -11.96 -8.81
C GLY A 267 -12.73 -10.67 -8.88
N ALA A 268 -12.10 -9.54 -8.58
CA ALA A 268 -12.72 -8.23 -8.76
C ALA A 268 -11.94 -7.40 -9.77
N LEU A 269 -12.66 -6.63 -10.58
CA LEU A 269 -12.13 -5.60 -11.46
C LEU A 269 -12.78 -4.27 -11.10
N ILE A 270 -11.98 -3.25 -10.83
CA ILE A 270 -12.47 -1.92 -10.43
C ILE A 270 -11.94 -0.88 -11.41
N GLY A 271 -12.82 -0.10 -12.04
CA GLY A 271 -12.45 0.97 -12.98
C GLY A 271 -13.56 2.00 -13.11
N GLU A 272 -13.46 2.94 -14.05
CA GLU A 272 -14.51 3.96 -14.29
C GLU A 272 -15.79 3.42 -14.94
N GLY A 273 -15.83 2.13 -15.23
CA GLY A 273 -16.92 1.45 -15.90
C GLY A 273 -16.42 0.45 -16.95
N ALA A 274 -17.33 -0.21 -17.62
CA ALA A 274 -17.02 -1.19 -18.67
C ALA A 274 -18.03 -1.11 -19.80
N SER A 275 -17.75 -1.78 -20.93
CA SER A 275 -18.77 -2.08 -21.93
C SER A 275 -19.58 -3.30 -21.48
N THR A 276 -20.83 -3.42 -21.93
CA THR A 276 -21.68 -4.61 -21.66
C THR A 276 -20.97 -5.91 -22.06
N LYS A 277 -20.23 -5.91 -23.18
CA LYS A 277 -19.41 -7.05 -23.60
C LYS A 277 -18.37 -7.43 -22.56
N THR A 278 -17.65 -6.43 -22.00
CA THR A 278 -16.59 -6.64 -20.98
C THR A 278 -17.20 -7.14 -19.67
N VAL A 279 -18.37 -6.62 -19.27
CA VAL A 279 -19.10 -7.08 -18.08
C VAL A 279 -19.46 -8.56 -18.23
N HIS A 280 -20.12 -8.96 -19.31
CA HIS A 280 -20.47 -10.38 -19.54
C HIS A 280 -19.24 -11.31 -19.66
N GLU A 281 -18.12 -10.82 -20.17
CA GLU A 281 -16.88 -11.58 -20.23
C GLU A 281 -16.30 -11.81 -18.83
N ALA A 282 -16.33 -10.79 -17.97
CA ALA A 282 -15.88 -10.86 -16.58
C ALA A 282 -16.76 -11.87 -15.80
N GLU A 283 -18.09 -11.75 -15.85
CA GLU A 283 -19.02 -12.63 -15.16
C GLU A 283 -18.83 -14.10 -15.55
N ARG A 284 -18.72 -14.41 -16.87
CA ARG A 284 -18.43 -15.76 -17.35
C ARG A 284 -17.10 -16.32 -16.84
N SER A 285 -16.17 -15.45 -16.49
CA SER A 285 -14.87 -15.80 -15.90
C SER A 285 -14.93 -15.86 -14.36
N GLY A 286 -16.12 -15.65 -13.74
CA GLY A 286 -16.29 -15.57 -12.28
C GLY A 286 -15.59 -14.35 -11.68
N ILE A 287 -15.54 -13.26 -12.43
CA ILE A 287 -14.95 -11.97 -12.02
C ILE A 287 -16.09 -10.96 -11.95
N LEU A 288 -16.18 -10.24 -10.82
CA LEU A 288 -17.18 -9.19 -10.66
C LEU A 288 -16.56 -7.83 -11.00
N PRO A 289 -17.09 -7.13 -12.00
CA PRO A 289 -16.67 -5.78 -12.33
C PRO A 289 -17.41 -4.75 -11.46
N PHE A 290 -16.68 -3.72 -11.02
CA PHE A 290 -17.20 -2.58 -10.28
C PHE A 290 -16.81 -1.29 -10.99
N SER A 291 -17.67 -0.28 -10.92
CA SER A 291 -17.24 1.10 -11.14
C SER A 291 -16.84 1.74 -9.83
N TYR A 292 -15.85 2.62 -9.87
CA TYR A 292 -15.64 3.58 -8.80
C TYR A 292 -16.12 4.97 -9.25
N GLU A 293 -16.73 5.67 -8.32
CA GLU A 293 -17.24 7.03 -8.51
C GLU A 293 -16.70 7.93 -7.40
N LEU A 294 -16.38 9.18 -7.74
CA LEU A 294 -15.91 10.19 -6.79
C LEU A 294 -17.03 11.23 -6.60
N HIS A 295 -17.95 10.92 -5.70
CA HIS A 295 -19.14 11.73 -5.50
C HIS A 295 -18.84 13.11 -4.89
N GLY A 296 -19.31 14.16 -5.58
CA GLY A 296 -19.23 15.53 -5.07
C GLY A 296 -17.82 16.10 -4.93
N LEU A 297 -16.81 15.38 -5.43
CA LEU A 297 -15.42 15.78 -5.30
C LEU A 297 -15.04 16.81 -6.37
N THR A 298 -14.58 17.99 -5.92
CA THR A 298 -13.92 18.97 -6.78
C THR A 298 -12.42 18.70 -6.77
N GLN A 299 -11.80 18.58 -7.93
CA GLN A 299 -10.35 18.41 -8.08
C GLN A 299 -9.67 19.77 -8.34
N PRO A 300 -8.41 20.01 -7.86
CA PRO A 300 -7.58 19.05 -7.11
C PRO A 300 -8.07 18.82 -5.69
N ALA A 301 -7.84 17.62 -5.16
CA ALA A 301 -8.26 17.24 -3.82
C ALA A 301 -7.18 16.44 -3.08
N PRO A 302 -7.07 16.55 -1.74
CA PRO A 302 -6.18 15.72 -0.93
C PRO A 302 -6.66 14.26 -0.87
N PHE A 303 -5.73 13.37 -0.58
CA PHE A 303 -6.00 11.92 -0.55
C PHE A 303 -7.18 11.55 0.36
N ALA A 304 -7.28 12.17 1.54
CA ALA A 304 -8.34 11.89 2.49
C ALA A 304 -9.73 12.22 1.94
N GLU A 305 -9.87 13.32 1.21
CA GLU A 305 -11.15 13.70 0.57
C GLU A 305 -11.51 12.72 -0.54
N ILE A 306 -10.53 12.30 -1.34
CA ILE A 306 -10.74 11.29 -2.40
C ILE A 306 -11.21 9.97 -1.76
N ALA A 307 -10.56 9.52 -0.67
CA ALA A 307 -10.91 8.29 0.03
C ALA A 307 -12.31 8.33 0.67
N ASN A 308 -12.76 9.48 1.11
CA ASN A 308 -14.11 9.67 1.65
C ASN A 308 -15.19 9.77 0.55
N ALA A 309 -14.83 10.31 -0.61
CA ALA A 309 -15.74 10.50 -1.73
C ALA A 309 -15.98 9.23 -2.55
N ILE A 310 -15.04 8.26 -2.51
CA ILE A 310 -15.11 7.08 -3.37
C ILE A 310 -16.30 6.18 -3.01
N ARG A 311 -16.97 5.67 -4.04
CA ARG A 311 -18.02 4.65 -3.93
C ARG A 311 -17.72 3.55 -4.95
N LEU A 312 -17.92 2.30 -4.55
CA LEU A 312 -17.79 1.13 -5.41
C LEU A 312 -19.20 0.62 -5.74
N VAL A 313 -19.51 0.57 -7.02
CA VAL A 313 -20.83 0.15 -7.51
C VAL A 313 -20.66 -1.07 -8.43
N PRO A 314 -21.27 -2.23 -8.15
CA PRO A 314 -21.24 -3.36 -9.06
C PRO A 314 -21.77 -2.97 -10.45
N LEU A 315 -21.10 -3.41 -11.51
CA LEU A 315 -21.57 -3.29 -12.88
C LEU A 315 -22.40 -4.54 -13.24
N ALA A 316 -23.68 -4.33 -13.56
CA ALA A 316 -24.61 -5.38 -13.98
C ALA A 316 -24.74 -5.44 -15.51
#